data_50f20dd020df1fdce0ca7f7936eb7e5b
#
_entry.id   50f20dd020df1fdce0ca7f7936eb7e5b
#
_cell.length_a   1.000
_cell.length_b   1.000
_cell.length_c   1.000
_cell.angle_alpha   90.00
_cell.angle_beta   90.00
_cell.angle_gamma   90.00
#
_symmetry.space_group_name_H-M   'P 1'
#
loop_
_entity.id
_entity.type
_entity.pdbx_description
1 polymer ?
#
loop_
_entity_poly.entity_id
_entity_poly.type
_entity_poly.pdbx_seq_one_letter_code
_entity_poly.pdbx_strand_id
1 'polypeptide(L)'
;MFYKFIQVFIGFFVKLIFRVEVFGMENIPKEEKRLIICGNHKSNLDPVTISAIFPRQIFWMAKRELFKNKLVGGFLTKLGAFPVDREKNDLKAIKTSLTILKDEKVLGIFPEGTRVSEIDYTTIKSGIALIAQKTDSEILPVFIEGEYKAFRKIKVYFRKPVKINKEIKYSNEELENISQDIMRMVYGEEIKWKLF
;
A
#
# COMPACT_ATOMS: atom_id res chain seq x y z
N MET A 1 -16.65 -9.76 9.89
CA MET A 1 -17.89 -8.93 10.05
C MET A 1 -17.56 -7.48 10.43
N PHE A 2 -16.78 -7.22 11.51
CA PHE A 2 -16.43 -5.86 11.98
C PHE A 2 -15.76 -4.98 10.90
N TYR A 3 -14.70 -5.48 10.22
CA TYR A 3 -14.01 -4.73 9.16
C TYR A 3 -14.95 -4.26 8.04
N LYS A 4 -15.79 -5.19 7.51
CA LYS A 4 -16.75 -4.83 6.43
C LYS A 4 -17.76 -3.78 6.87
N PHE A 5 -18.23 -3.83 8.12
CA PHE A 5 -19.11 -2.81 8.67
C PHE A 5 -18.44 -1.43 8.69
N ILE A 6 -17.21 -1.37 9.24
CA ILE A 6 -16.43 -0.13 9.30
C ILE A 6 -16.09 0.37 7.89
N GLN A 7 -15.71 -0.53 6.98
CA GLN A 7 -15.42 -0.20 5.59
C GLN A 7 -16.61 0.48 4.89
N VAL A 8 -17.80 -0.09 5.01
CA VAL A 8 -19.03 0.47 4.42
C VAL A 8 -19.36 1.82 5.05
N PHE A 9 -19.34 1.89 6.39
CA PHE A 9 -19.66 3.10 7.14
C PHE A 9 -18.69 4.24 6.81
N ILE A 10 -17.39 4.01 6.99
CA ILE A 10 -16.36 5.02 6.67
C ILE A 10 -16.35 5.33 5.17
N GLY A 11 -16.51 4.31 4.32
CA GLY A 11 -16.52 4.46 2.87
C GLY A 11 -17.64 5.38 2.39
N PHE A 12 -18.82 5.31 3.00
CA PHE A 12 -19.93 6.22 2.73
C PHE A 12 -19.52 7.68 3.00
N PHE A 13 -18.96 7.97 4.18
CA PHE A 13 -18.55 9.32 4.53
C PHE A 13 -17.39 9.83 3.69
N VAL A 14 -16.37 9.00 3.44
CA VAL A 14 -15.23 9.36 2.59
C VAL A 14 -15.69 9.74 1.19
N LYS A 15 -16.57 8.92 0.58
CA LYS A 15 -17.11 9.20 -0.77
C LYS A 15 -17.98 10.46 -0.78
N LEU A 16 -18.79 10.69 0.27
CA LEU A 16 -19.67 11.85 0.37
C LEU A 16 -18.87 13.15 0.55
N ILE A 17 -17.88 13.15 1.47
CA ILE A 17 -17.13 14.36 1.83
C ILE A 17 -16.11 14.72 0.77
N PHE A 18 -15.40 13.71 0.20
CA PHE A 18 -14.25 13.95 -0.69
C PHE A 18 -14.54 13.63 -2.16
N ARG A 19 -15.79 13.35 -2.54
CA ARG A 19 -16.20 13.10 -3.93
C ARG A 19 -15.20 12.19 -4.67
N VAL A 20 -14.97 10.99 -4.09
CA VAL A 20 -13.95 10.07 -4.58
C VAL A 20 -14.30 9.53 -5.96
N GLU A 21 -13.42 9.77 -6.92
CA GLU A 21 -13.46 9.19 -8.27
C GLU A 21 -12.41 8.08 -8.37
N VAL A 22 -12.77 6.95 -8.95
CA VAL A 22 -11.88 5.77 -9.01
C VAL A 22 -11.69 5.36 -10.46
N PHE A 23 -10.44 5.10 -10.84
CA PHE A 23 -10.01 4.71 -12.17
C PHE A 23 -9.20 3.42 -12.11
N GLY A 24 -9.28 2.59 -13.15
CA GLY A 24 -8.49 1.38 -13.27
C GLY A 24 -8.96 0.24 -12.36
N MET A 25 -10.24 0.19 -11.98
CA MET A 25 -10.80 -0.90 -11.18
C MET A 25 -10.62 -2.28 -11.84
N GLU A 26 -10.57 -2.32 -13.16
CA GLU A 26 -10.30 -3.50 -13.97
C GLU A 26 -8.90 -4.09 -13.77
N ASN A 27 -7.96 -3.29 -13.27
CA ASN A 27 -6.60 -3.71 -12.96
C ASN A 27 -6.49 -4.45 -11.62
N ILE A 28 -7.52 -4.42 -10.79
CA ILE A 28 -7.52 -5.17 -9.52
C ILE A 28 -7.63 -6.67 -9.84
N PRO A 29 -6.64 -7.50 -9.41
CA PRO A 29 -6.69 -8.94 -9.64
C PRO A 29 -7.98 -9.53 -9.07
N LYS A 30 -8.72 -10.29 -9.91
CA LYS A 30 -9.99 -10.93 -9.52
C LYS A 30 -9.79 -12.11 -8.58
N GLU A 31 -8.61 -12.74 -8.65
CA GLU A 31 -8.28 -13.88 -7.82
C GLU A 31 -8.00 -13.44 -6.38
N GLU A 32 -8.51 -14.19 -5.42
CA GLU A 32 -8.27 -13.93 -3.99
C GLU A 32 -6.88 -14.42 -3.55
N LYS A 33 -5.86 -14.06 -4.31
CA LYS A 33 -4.45 -14.34 -4.01
C LYS A 33 -3.79 -13.21 -3.23
N ARG A 34 -2.59 -13.49 -2.76
CA ARG A 34 -1.70 -12.51 -2.12
C ARG A 34 -1.46 -11.32 -3.05
N LEU A 35 -1.55 -10.13 -2.48
CA LEU A 35 -1.38 -8.89 -3.22
C LEU A 35 -0.72 -7.83 -2.34
N ILE A 36 0.17 -7.03 -2.93
CA ILE A 36 0.73 -5.85 -2.27
C ILE A 36 0.14 -4.61 -2.93
N ILE A 37 -0.51 -3.75 -2.16
CA ILE A 37 -0.89 -2.40 -2.59
C ILE A 37 0.26 -1.47 -2.28
N CYS A 38 0.77 -0.79 -3.31
CA CYS A 38 1.82 0.20 -3.23
C CYS A 38 1.25 1.57 -3.58
N GLY A 39 1.16 2.48 -2.61
CA GLY A 39 0.59 3.81 -2.81
C GLY A 39 1.56 4.94 -2.54
N ASN A 40 1.25 6.14 -3.06
CA ASN A 40 1.84 7.39 -2.59
C ASN A 40 1.17 7.83 -1.29
N HIS A 41 1.92 8.55 -0.43
CA HIS A 41 1.44 8.91 0.91
C HIS A 41 1.49 10.43 1.14
N LYS A 42 0.34 11.07 1.09
CA LYS A 42 0.18 12.52 1.33
C LYS A 42 -0.63 12.82 2.60
N SER A 43 -1.51 11.89 3.01
CA SER A 43 -2.43 12.11 4.13
C SER A 43 -2.63 10.86 4.97
N ASN A 44 -2.96 11.03 6.26
CA ASN A 44 -3.44 9.92 7.10
C ASN A 44 -4.76 9.30 6.58
N LEU A 45 -5.46 9.96 5.67
CA LEU A 45 -6.68 9.46 5.05
C LEU A 45 -6.41 8.56 3.84
N ASP A 46 -5.18 8.51 3.32
CA ASP A 46 -4.84 7.67 2.15
C ASP A 46 -5.18 6.19 2.39
N PRO A 47 -4.70 5.53 3.47
CA PRO A 47 -5.04 4.13 3.72
C PRO A 47 -6.54 3.94 3.96
N VAL A 48 -7.22 4.92 4.54
CA VAL A 48 -8.67 4.89 4.78
C VAL A 48 -9.41 4.94 3.44
N THR A 49 -9.02 5.85 2.54
CA THR A 49 -9.63 6.02 1.23
C THR A 49 -9.45 4.77 0.36
N ILE A 50 -8.22 4.24 0.29
CA ILE A 50 -7.98 3.00 -0.47
C ILE A 50 -8.79 1.84 0.13
N SER A 51 -8.79 1.67 1.47
CA SER A 51 -9.56 0.61 2.14
C SER A 51 -11.06 0.73 1.91
N ALA A 52 -11.59 1.95 1.79
CA ALA A 52 -13.01 2.20 1.56
C ALA A 52 -13.51 1.77 0.18
N ILE A 53 -12.63 1.73 -0.82
CA ILE A 53 -12.96 1.42 -2.22
C ILE A 53 -12.46 0.06 -2.68
N PHE A 54 -11.49 -0.52 -1.98
CA PHE A 54 -10.89 -1.81 -2.34
C PHE A 54 -11.77 -2.97 -1.86
N PRO A 55 -11.99 -4.03 -2.68
CA PRO A 55 -12.98 -5.07 -2.35
C PRO A 55 -12.59 -5.98 -1.18
N ARG A 56 -11.28 -6.08 -0.86
CA ARG A 56 -10.74 -6.96 0.17
C ARG A 56 -10.17 -6.17 1.34
N GLN A 57 -10.03 -6.81 2.51
CA GLN A 57 -9.36 -6.20 3.65
C GLN A 57 -7.86 -6.01 3.34
N ILE A 58 -7.36 -4.80 3.60
CA ILE A 58 -5.95 -4.45 3.45
C ILE A 58 -5.31 -4.38 4.84
N PHE A 59 -4.15 -5.02 4.99
CA PHE A 59 -3.34 -4.98 6.19
C PHE A 59 -2.24 -3.94 6.00
N TRP A 60 -2.38 -2.79 6.68
CA TRP A 60 -1.49 -1.66 6.51
C TRP A 60 -0.32 -1.65 7.48
N MET A 61 0.88 -1.37 6.99
CA MET A 61 1.99 -0.95 7.85
C MET A 61 1.73 0.44 8.39
N ALA A 62 1.66 0.60 9.70
CA ALA A 62 1.39 1.88 10.35
C ALA A 62 2.46 2.23 11.38
N LYS A 63 2.71 3.52 11.57
CA LYS A 63 3.75 4.02 12.49
C LYS A 63 3.55 3.46 13.90
N ARG A 64 4.61 2.89 14.51
CA ARG A 64 4.59 2.24 15.83
C ARG A 64 3.97 3.12 16.92
N GLU A 65 4.20 4.42 16.88
CA GLU A 65 3.69 5.37 17.86
C GLU A 65 2.16 5.41 17.94
N LEU A 66 1.45 5.11 16.85
CA LEU A 66 -0.01 5.03 16.85
C LEU A 66 -0.55 3.90 17.76
N PHE A 67 0.27 2.89 18.04
CA PHE A 67 -0.09 1.76 18.87
C PHE A 67 0.26 1.96 20.37
N LYS A 68 0.92 3.07 20.74
CA LYS A 68 1.20 3.40 22.15
C LYS A 68 -0.09 3.66 22.93
N ASN A 69 -1.09 4.29 22.30
CA ASN A 69 -2.41 4.42 22.88
C ASN A 69 -3.18 3.11 22.70
N LYS A 70 -3.54 2.42 23.80
CA LYS A 70 -4.19 1.10 23.76
C LYS A 70 -5.53 1.11 23.02
N LEU A 71 -6.32 2.18 23.11
CA LEU A 71 -7.61 2.30 22.42
C LEU A 71 -7.41 2.45 20.91
N VAL A 72 -6.56 3.39 20.52
CA VAL A 72 -6.23 3.63 19.09
C VAL A 72 -5.54 2.41 18.49
N GLY A 73 -4.52 1.89 19.16
CA GLY A 73 -3.78 0.70 18.69
C GLY A 73 -4.69 -0.53 18.58
N GLY A 74 -5.57 -0.76 19.56
CA GLY A 74 -6.55 -1.85 19.53
C GLY A 74 -7.54 -1.72 18.37
N PHE A 75 -8.02 -0.51 18.11
CA PHE A 75 -8.89 -0.23 16.96
C PHE A 75 -8.16 -0.45 15.62
N LEU A 76 -6.95 0.09 15.47
CA LEU A 76 -6.14 -0.10 14.27
C LEU A 76 -5.82 -1.57 14.01
N THR A 77 -5.48 -2.33 15.06
CA THR A 77 -5.22 -3.77 14.95
C THR A 77 -6.46 -4.53 14.47
N LYS A 78 -7.65 -4.21 14.99
CA LYS A 78 -8.92 -4.80 14.52
C LYS A 78 -9.23 -4.48 13.06
N LEU A 79 -8.73 -3.36 12.55
CA LEU A 79 -8.81 -3.01 11.13
C LEU A 79 -7.73 -3.67 10.27
N GLY A 80 -6.79 -4.38 10.87
CA GLY A 80 -5.71 -5.07 10.17
C GLY A 80 -4.40 -4.28 10.10
N ALA A 81 -4.31 -3.09 10.71
CA ALA A 81 -3.05 -2.37 10.75
C ALA A 81 -2.08 -2.99 11.77
N PHE A 82 -0.80 -2.96 11.46
CA PHE A 82 0.27 -3.45 12.34
C PHE A 82 1.44 -2.45 12.42
N PRO A 83 2.16 -2.43 13.55
CA PRO A 83 3.19 -1.44 13.80
C PRO A 83 4.45 -1.70 12.98
N VAL A 84 5.07 -0.62 12.48
CA VAL A 84 6.41 -0.61 11.88
C VAL A 84 7.26 0.50 12.50
N ASP A 85 8.51 0.17 12.82
CA ASP A 85 9.53 1.14 13.18
C ASP A 85 10.23 1.62 11.90
N ARG A 86 9.98 2.86 11.53
CA ARG A 86 10.46 3.42 10.26
C ARG A 86 11.91 3.90 10.32
N GLU A 87 12.44 4.03 11.53
CA GLU A 87 13.82 4.50 11.77
C GLU A 87 14.84 3.37 11.76
N LYS A 88 14.37 2.13 11.82
CA LYS A 88 15.21 0.91 11.88
C LYS A 88 14.76 -0.12 10.85
N ASN A 89 15.65 -1.04 10.55
CA ASN A 89 15.30 -2.25 9.79
C ASN A 89 14.40 -3.16 10.66
N ASP A 90 13.08 -2.94 10.62
CA ASP A 90 12.12 -3.65 11.45
C ASP A 90 11.85 -5.07 10.91
N LEU A 91 12.71 -6.02 11.31
CA LEU A 91 12.56 -7.43 10.95
C LEU A 91 11.21 -8.02 11.39
N LYS A 92 10.59 -7.46 12.46
CA LYS A 92 9.28 -7.93 12.92
C LYS A 92 8.19 -7.49 11.93
N ALA A 93 8.24 -6.25 11.44
CA ALA A 93 7.31 -5.78 10.43
C ALA A 93 7.46 -6.57 9.13
N ILE A 94 8.70 -6.87 8.69
CA ILE A 94 8.95 -7.73 7.54
C ILE A 94 8.35 -9.13 7.75
N LYS A 95 8.61 -9.80 8.89
CA LYS A 95 8.04 -11.12 9.19
C LYS A 95 6.51 -11.10 9.18
N THR A 96 5.90 -10.07 9.77
CA THR A 96 4.44 -9.91 9.76
C THR A 96 3.91 -9.79 8.33
N SER A 97 4.57 -9.00 7.48
CA SER A 97 4.21 -8.84 6.06
C SER A 97 4.27 -10.15 5.30
N LEU A 98 5.35 -10.92 5.50
CA LEU A 98 5.49 -12.24 4.87
C LEU A 98 4.38 -13.19 5.32
N THR A 99 3.98 -13.17 6.60
CA THR A 99 2.88 -13.99 7.12
C THR A 99 1.55 -13.59 6.49
N ILE A 100 1.24 -12.29 6.44
CA ILE A 100 0.01 -11.76 5.81
C ILE A 100 -0.11 -12.26 4.36
N LEU A 101 0.97 -12.15 3.60
CA LEU A 101 0.97 -12.57 2.19
C LEU A 101 0.94 -14.10 2.02
N LYS A 102 1.58 -14.87 2.91
CA LYS A 102 1.46 -16.35 2.93
C LYS A 102 0.03 -16.81 3.21
N ASP A 103 -0.72 -16.04 3.99
CA ASP A 103 -2.15 -16.29 4.25
C ASP A 103 -3.07 -15.80 3.10
N GLU A 104 -2.54 -15.54 1.92
CA GLU A 104 -3.25 -15.06 0.73
C GLU A 104 -4.02 -13.74 0.97
N LYS A 105 -3.54 -12.90 1.88
CA LYS A 105 -4.14 -11.60 2.24
C LYS A 105 -3.49 -10.47 1.45
N VAL A 106 -4.07 -9.27 1.61
CA VAL A 106 -3.60 -8.04 0.94
C VAL A 106 -2.79 -7.20 1.93
N LEU A 107 -1.56 -6.89 1.56
CA LEU A 107 -0.66 -6.03 2.31
C LEU A 107 -0.68 -4.62 1.71
N GLY A 108 -0.80 -3.58 2.53
CA GLY A 108 -0.68 -2.18 2.12
C GLY A 108 0.65 -1.58 2.58
N ILE A 109 1.38 -0.98 1.66
CA ILE A 109 2.67 -0.33 1.91
C ILE A 109 2.68 1.05 1.25
N PHE A 110 3.20 2.03 1.97
CA PHE A 110 3.63 3.32 1.44
C PHE A 110 5.16 3.37 1.51
N PRO A 111 5.88 3.11 0.38
CA PRO A 111 7.33 2.96 0.40
C PRO A 111 8.10 4.23 0.77
N GLU A 112 7.46 5.40 0.66
CA GLU A 112 8.01 6.69 1.12
C GLU A 112 8.28 6.69 2.64
N GLY A 113 7.66 5.78 3.39
CA GLY A 113 7.85 5.63 4.83
C GLY A 113 7.30 6.79 5.67
N THR A 114 7.01 7.93 5.07
CA THR A 114 6.41 9.12 5.68
C THR A 114 5.48 9.81 4.69
N ARG A 115 4.75 10.81 5.15
CA ARG A 115 3.95 11.65 4.25
C ARG A 115 4.86 12.67 3.59
N VAL A 116 4.77 12.77 2.25
CA VAL A 116 5.57 13.68 1.44
C VAL A 116 4.68 14.56 0.56
N SER A 117 5.09 15.80 0.34
CA SER A 117 4.46 16.71 -0.63
C SER A 117 4.92 16.40 -2.05
N GLU A 118 6.21 16.11 -2.19
CA GLU A 118 6.88 15.77 -3.44
C GLU A 118 7.65 14.48 -3.27
N ILE A 119 7.72 13.66 -4.32
CA ILE A 119 8.45 12.40 -4.29
C ILE A 119 9.94 12.61 -4.50
N ASP A 120 10.74 11.98 -3.67
CA ASP A 120 12.14 11.74 -3.91
C ASP A 120 12.37 10.23 -4.01
N TYR A 121 12.53 9.74 -5.23
CA TYR A 121 12.71 8.31 -5.49
C TYR A 121 13.96 7.73 -4.82
N THR A 122 14.99 8.55 -4.57
CA THR A 122 16.23 8.10 -3.93
C THR A 122 16.05 7.68 -2.47
N THR A 123 14.95 8.11 -1.83
CA THR A 123 14.62 7.74 -0.46
C THR A 123 13.91 6.40 -0.34
N ILE A 124 13.44 5.84 -1.46
CA ILE A 124 12.70 4.58 -1.50
C ILE A 124 13.66 3.40 -1.31
N LYS A 125 13.40 2.60 -0.28
CA LYS A 125 14.22 1.44 0.09
C LYS A 125 13.71 0.14 -0.53
N SER A 126 14.55 -0.88 -0.54
CA SER A 126 14.31 -2.20 -1.14
C SER A 126 13.16 -3.01 -0.53
N GLY A 127 12.54 -2.54 0.55
CA GLY A 127 11.60 -3.32 1.36
C GLY A 127 10.42 -3.90 0.59
N ILE A 128 9.79 -3.12 -0.30
CA ILE A 128 8.63 -3.60 -1.07
C ILE A 128 9.04 -4.67 -2.08
N ALA A 129 10.15 -4.46 -2.81
CA ALA A 129 10.66 -5.42 -3.78
C ALA A 129 11.07 -6.73 -3.10
N LEU A 130 11.76 -6.64 -1.97
CA LEU A 130 12.18 -7.81 -1.18
C LEU A 130 10.97 -8.64 -0.69
N ILE A 131 9.94 -7.99 -0.15
CA ILE A 131 8.73 -8.67 0.34
C ILE A 131 8.00 -9.34 -0.83
N ALA A 132 7.81 -8.64 -1.95
CA ALA A 132 7.14 -9.15 -3.13
C ALA A 132 7.86 -10.37 -3.71
N GLN A 133 9.18 -10.29 -3.87
CA GLN A 133 10.00 -11.40 -4.36
C GLN A 133 9.88 -12.64 -3.44
N LYS A 134 10.08 -12.44 -2.12
CA LYS A 134 10.04 -13.56 -1.15
C LYS A 134 8.69 -14.25 -1.05
N THR A 135 7.62 -13.58 -1.38
CA THR A 135 6.25 -14.11 -1.30
C THR A 135 5.66 -14.45 -2.66
N ASP A 136 6.37 -14.18 -3.74
CA ASP A 136 5.85 -14.33 -5.11
C ASP A 136 4.54 -13.56 -5.31
N SER A 137 4.44 -12.38 -4.71
CA SER A 137 3.23 -11.55 -4.72
C SER A 137 3.25 -10.57 -5.89
N GLU A 138 2.07 -10.35 -6.48
CA GLU A 138 1.86 -9.19 -7.36
C GLU A 138 1.84 -7.89 -6.55
N ILE A 139 2.29 -6.82 -7.18
CA ILE A 139 2.24 -5.46 -6.64
C ILE A 139 1.26 -4.67 -7.50
N LEU A 140 0.26 -4.07 -6.87
CA LEU A 140 -0.70 -3.17 -7.48
C LEU A 140 -0.34 -1.73 -7.13
N PRO A 141 0.24 -0.95 -8.06
CA PRO A 141 0.53 0.46 -7.81
C PRO A 141 -0.77 1.26 -7.78
N VAL A 142 -0.89 2.16 -6.79
CA VAL A 142 -2.10 2.98 -6.57
C VAL A 142 -1.68 4.43 -6.37
N PHE A 143 -2.22 5.34 -7.18
CA PHE A 143 -1.97 6.76 -7.06
C PHE A 143 -3.18 7.48 -6.52
N ILE A 144 -2.98 8.31 -5.49
CA ILE A 144 -3.98 9.21 -4.95
C ILE A 144 -3.64 10.64 -5.36
N GLU A 145 -4.55 11.26 -6.09
CA GLU A 145 -4.46 12.65 -6.53
C GLU A 145 -5.48 13.51 -5.78
N GLY A 146 -5.08 14.71 -5.42
CA GLY A 146 -5.96 15.70 -4.79
C GLY A 146 -5.59 16.01 -3.33
N GLU A 147 -6.38 16.89 -2.72
CA GLU A 147 -6.24 17.31 -1.33
C GLU A 147 -7.51 16.97 -0.54
N TYR A 148 -7.33 16.41 0.65
CA TYR A 148 -8.44 16.09 1.55
C TYR A 148 -9.04 17.35 2.19
N LYS A 149 -9.75 18.12 1.36
CA LYS A 149 -10.60 19.24 1.77
C LYS A 149 -12.05 18.90 1.49
N ALA A 150 -12.95 19.29 2.37
CA ALA A 150 -14.37 19.02 2.20
C ALA A 150 -14.87 19.44 0.81
N PHE A 151 -15.63 18.57 0.16
CA PHE A 151 -16.20 18.73 -1.18
C PHE A 151 -15.20 18.88 -2.33
N ARG A 152 -13.89 18.75 -2.07
CA ARG A 152 -12.87 18.59 -3.13
C ARG A 152 -12.83 17.15 -3.62
N LYS A 153 -12.46 16.97 -4.89
CA LYS A 153 -12.32 15.66 -5.50
C LYS A 153 -11.00 15.01 -5.07
N ILE A 154 -11.10 13.74 -4.69
CA ILE A 154 -9.96 12.83 -4.57
C ILE A 154 -10.09 11.82 -5.70
N LYS A 155 -9.03 11.65 -6.49
CA LYS A 155 -8.98 10.64 -7.53
C LYS A 155 -8.05 9.53 -7.11
N VAL A 156 -8.46 8.29 -7.32
CA VAL A 156 -7.66 7.10 -7.03
C VAL A 156 -7.50 6.30 -8.32
N TYR A 157 -6.24 6.05 -8.68
CA TYR A 157 -5.88 5.32 -9.88
C TYR A 157 -5.25 3.99 -9.52
N PHE A 158 -5.89 2.89 -9.86
CA PHE A 158 -5.28 1.56 -9.81
C PHE A 158 -4.54 1.33 -11.13
N ARG A 159 -3.21 1.19 -11.05
CA ARG A 159 -2.35 0.92 -12.20
C ARG A 159 -2.33 -0.57 -12.52
N LYS A 160 -1.71 -0.96 -13.64
CA LYS A 160 -1.51 -2.38 -13.96
C LYS A 160 -0.64 -3.06 -12.90
N PRO A 161 -1.02 -4.25 -12.40
CA PRO A 161 -0.20 -4.98 -11.45
C PRO A 161 1.11 -5.43 -12.10
N VAL A 162 2.15 -5.51 -11.27
CA VAL A 162 3.48 -5.96 -11.69
C VAL A 162 3.95 -7.08 -10.78
N LYS A 163 4.80 -7.96 -11.30
CA LYS A 163 5.38 -9.08 -10.57
C LYS A 163 6.88 -9.09 -10.73
N ILE A 164 7.60 -9.34 -9.63
CA ILE A 164 9.05 -9.50 -9.63
C ILE A 164 9.37 -10.97 -9.84
N ASN A 165 10.34 -11.25 -10.71
CA ASN A 165 10.79 -12.63 -10.93
C ASN A 165 11.50 -13.17 -9.68
N LYS A 166 10.90 -14.17 -9.04
CA LYS A 166 11.44 -14.77 -7.82
C LYS A 166 12.65 -15.67 -8.04
N GLU A 167 12.86 -16.16 -9.27
CA GLU A 167 13.96 -17.06 -9.62
C GLU A 167 15.30 -16.32 -9.77
N ILE A 168 15.25 -14.99 -9.94
CA ILE A 168 16.43 -14.15 -10.07
C ILE A 168 16.93 -13.77 -8.68
N LYS A 169 18.21 -13.91 -8.45
CA LYS A 169 18.86 -13.44 -7.23
C LYS A 169 19.31 -11.99 -7.42
N TYR A 170 18.49 -11.07 -6.93
CA TYR A 170 18.80 -9.64 -6.97
C TYR A 170 19.73 -9.23 -5.82
N SER A 171 20.63 -8.30 -6.09
CA SER A 171 21.38 -7.55 -5.07
C SER A 171 20.47 -6.57 -4.33
N ASN A 172 20.94 -6.02 -3.20
CA ASN A 172 20.19 -5.00 -2.47
C ASN A 172 19.96 -3.73 -3.31
N GLU A 173 20.94 -3.34 -4.11
CA GLU A 173 20.86 -2.19 -5.02
C GLU A 173 19.80 -2.42 -6.12
N GLU A 174 19.80 -3.60 -6.74
CA GLU A 174 18.77 -3.94 -7.73
C GLU A 174 17.35 -3.95 -7.13
N LEU A 175 17.16 -4.49 -5.91
CA LEU A 175 15.89 -4.44 -5.21
C LEU A 175 15.47 -3.00 -4.86
N GLU A 176 16.42 -2.12 -4.56
CA GLU A 176 16.15 -0.70 -4.32
C GLU A 176 15.72 -0.01 -5.62
N ASN A 177 16.41 -0.24 -6.72
CA ASN A 177 16.05 0.28 -8.04
C ASN A 177 14.66 -0.21 -8.49
N ILE A 178 14.36 -1.51 -8.30
CA ILE A 178 13.04 -2.07 -8.56
C ILE A 178 11.97 -1.36 -7.72
N SER A 179 12.24 -1.10 -6.44
CA SER A 179 11.31 -0.39 -5.56
C SER A 179 11.05 1.05 -6.01
N GLN A 180 12.07 1.74 -6.49
CA GLN A 180 11.98 3.08 -7.07
C GLN A 180 11.14 3.06 -8.36
N ASP A 181 11.35 2.08 -9.22
CA ASP A 181 10.59 1.91 -10.46
C ASP A 181 9.10 1.63 -10.17
N ILE A 182 8.80 0.82 -9.15
CA ILE A 182 7.42 0.61 -8.70
C ILE A 182 6.79 1.94 -8.28
N MET A 183 7.53 2.80 -7.57
CA MET A 183 7.03 4.12 -7.20
C MET A 183 6.84 5.04 -8.42
N ARG A 184 7.72 4.99 -9.42
CA ARG A 184 7.49 5.70 -10.70
C ARG A 184 6.20 5.25 -11.37
N MET A 185 5.91 3.94 -11.37
CA MET A 185 4.63 3.41 -11.87
C MET A 185 3.42 3.92 -11.07
N VAL A 186 3.54 4.08 -9.75
CA VAL A 186 2.49 4.72 -8.93
C VAL A 186 2.17 6.10 -9.49
N TYR A 187 3.20 6.91 -9.78
CA TYR A 187 3.03 8.26 -10.35
C TYR A 187 2.66 8.28 -11.84
N GLY A 188 2.60 7.12 -12.49
CA GLY A 188 2.13 6.98 -13.88
C GLY A 188 3.23 7.10 -14.92
N GLU A 189 4.49 7.00 -14.52
CA GLU A 189 5.60 6.91 -15.46
C GLU A 189 5.59 5.54 -16.13
N GLU A 190 5.82 5.50 -17.44
CA GLU A 190 5.98 4.26 -18.19
C GLU A 190 7.39 3.70 -17.95
N ILE A 191 7.46 2.62 -17.20
CA ILE A 191 8.69 1.88 -17.00
C ILE A 191 8.73 0.71 -17.97
N LYS A 192 9.69 0.71 -18.87
CA LYS A 192 10.01 -0.48 -19.67
C LYS A 192 10.74 -1.49 -18.78
N TRP A 193 9.97 -2.23 -18.01
CA TRP A 193 10.54 -3.40 -17.34
C TRP A 193 11.04 -4.33 -18.44
N LYS A 194 12.35 -4.51 -18.52
CA LYS A 194 12.88 -5.70 -19.15
C LYS A 194 12.42 -6.84 -18.25
N LEU A 195 11.31 -7.49 -18.64
CA LEU A 195 10.92 -8.80 -18.10
C LEU A 195 12.11 -9.72 -18.41
N PHE A 196 12.93 -9.95 -17.42
CA PHE A 196 14.02 -10.91 -17.46
C PHE A 196 13.49 -12.28 -17.06
#